data_9094e7a2f321c25e6211b109f7f415b7
#
_entry.id   9094e7a2f321c25e6211b109f7f415b7
#
_cell.length_a   1.000
_cell.length_b   1.000
_cell.length_c   1.000
_cell.angle_alpha   90.00
_cell.angle_beta   90.00
_cell.angle_gamma   90.00
#
_symmetry.space_group_name_H-M   'P 1'
#
loop_
_entity.id
_entity.type
_entity.pdbx_description
1 polymer ?
#
loop_
_entity_poly.entity_id
_entity_poly.type
_entity_poly.pdbx_seq_one_letter_code
_entity_poly.pdbx_strand_id
1 'polypeptide(L)'
;MQYRKNQRVVDLQAIRENVRALKGAMGESVQVMAVVKADAYGHGMVKVARAALQAGATYFGVATPDEGIQLREDGIKAPILIFGALGKDGAEAAVRYELTQTVCRAEMIEWLYEECRLQGKEAFVHLKVDSGMGRIGVRTVEEAQSILNALKKCPGVKLTGAFTHFADADGEMEAFTLKQLKIFEDISRILPGSILRHAANSAATLRYPQTHFDMVRPGIAMYGCPPVKTVMPLRPAQRWVTEIVHVKKIESGDTVSYGRTFTSQHLMRVATIPVGYGDGYHRMLSNRGKVLVGGRLAPILGRVCMDQTMVDVTDIPEAVIGAEVVLLGRQGENEITPDQLGAWAGTISYEVLLAPTMRVPRSYEHEEYDQ
;
A
#
# COMPACT_ATOMS: atom_id res chain seq x y z
N MET A 1 22.10 -16.16 6.53
CA MET A 1 22.59 -15.50 7.77
C MET A 1 22.71 -14.01 7.46
N GLN A 2 22.08 -13.13 8.25
CA GLN A 2 22.15 -11.68 8.05
C GLN A 2 23.22 -11.10 8.97
N TYR A 3 24.23 -10.44 8.39
CA TYR A 3 25.35 -9.89 9.16
C TYR A 3 25.12 -8.44 9.61
N ARG A 4 24.17 -7.72 8.99
CA ARG A 4 23.80 -6.35 9.33
C ARG A 4 22.35 -6.36 9.85
N LYS A 5 22.15 -5.93 11.08
CA LYS A 5 20.82 -5.80 11.67
C LYS A 5 20.14 -4.54 11.10
N ASN A 6 19.47 -4.71 10.01
CA ASN A 6 18.63 -3.70 9.34
C ASN A 6 17.49 -4.46 8.66
N GLN A 7 16.29 -4.39 9.22
CA GLN A 7 15.17 -5.23 8.78
C GLN A 7 13.83 -4.54 8.94
N ARG A 8 12.88 -4.95 8.10
CA ARG A 8 11.46 -4.69 8.28
C ARG A 8 10.83 -5.85 9.03
N VAL A 9 10.07 -5.53 10.05
CA VAL A 9 9.27 -6.52 10.80
C VAL A 9 7.81 -6.27 10.44
N VAL A 10 7.14 -7.26 9.89
CA VAL A 10 5.73 -7.20 9.48
C VAL A 10 4.89 -8.05 10.44
N ASP A 11 3.95 -7.41 11.11
CA ASP A 11 3.00 -8.05 12.01
C ASP A 11 1.75 -8.49 11.22
N LEU A 12 1.66 -9.78 10.92
CA LEU A 12 0.51 -10.36 10.20
C LEU A 12 -0.76 -10.39 11.05
N GLN A 13 -0.65 -10.38 12.38
CA GLN A 13 -1.81 -10.27 13.25
C GLN A 13 -2.44 -8.86 13.16
N ALA A 14 -1.62 -7.81 13.06
CA ALA A 14 -2.11 -6.47 12.82
C ALA A 14 -2.88 -6.38 11.48
N ILE A 15 -2.40 -7.03 10.42
CA ILE A 15 -3.15 -7.13 9.15
C ILE A 15 -4.50 -7.80 9.36
N ARG A 16 -4.56 -8.95 10.05
CA ARG A 16 -5.82 -9.65 10.32
C ARG A 16 -6.79 -8.80 11.14
N GLU A 17 -6.31 -8.13 12.18
CA GLU A 17 -7.13 -7.26 13.02
C GLU A 17 -7.67 -6.06 12.25
N ASN A 18 -6.84 -5.42 11.43
CA ASN A 18 -7.25 -4.29 10.60
C ASN A 18 -8.34 -4.69 9.58
N VAL A 19 -8.15 -5.82 8.90
CA VAL A 19 -9.15 -6.34 7.94
C VAL A 19 -10.47 -6.67 8.64
N ARG A 20 -10.43 -7.31 9.83
CA ARG A 20 -11.64 -7.61 10.62
C ARG A 20 -12.33 -6.34 11.08
N ALA A 21 -11.58 -5.34 11.56
CA ALA A 21 -12.14 -4.05 11.99
C ALA A 21 -12.81 -3.32 10.83
N LEU A 22 -12.16 -3.27 9.66
CA LEU A 22 -12.74 -2.69 8.45
C LEU A 22 -14.02 -3.42 8.03
N LYS A 23 -13.99 -4.76 7.96
CA LYS A 23 -15.15 -5.57 7.60
C LYS A 23 -16.31 -5.40 8.58
N GLY A 24 -16.04 -5.42 9.89
CA GLY A 24 -17.06 -5.28 10.93
C GLY A 24 -17.79 -3.94 10.91
N ALA A 25 -17.12 -2.87 10.45
CA ALA A 25 -17.71 -1.54 10.36
C ALA A 25 -18.65 -1.33 9.16
N MET A 26 -18.61 -2.21 8.15
CA MET A 26 -19.33 -2.03 6.88
C MET A 26 -20.60 -2.88 6.77
N GLY A 27 -20.88 -3.75 7.73
CA GLY A 27 -22.00 -4.70 7.68
C GLY A 27 -21.64 -5.97 6.89
N GLU A 28 -22.44 -7.02 7.09
CA GLU A 28 -22.18 -8.38 6.58
C GLU A 28 -22.22 -8.49 5.06
N SER A 29 -23.07 -7.69 4.39
CA SER A 29 -23.29 -7.75 2.94
C SER A 29 -22.15 -7.14 2.11
N VAL A 30 -21.35 -6.27 2.67
CA VAL A 30 -20.25 -5.58 1.95
C VAL A 30 -19.00 -6.45 1.93
N GLN A 31 -18.51 -6.74 0.74
CA GLN A 31 -17.28 -7.50 0.54
C GLN A 31 -16.03 -6.64 0.77
N VAL A 32 -14.91 -7.27 1.12
CA VAL A 32 -13.61 -6.62 1.24
C VAL A 32 -12.68 -7.12 0.16
N MET A 33 -12.27 -6.23 -0.73
CA MET A 33 -11.13 -6.44 -1.63
C MET A 33 -9.86 -5.96 -0.95
N ALA A 34 -9.01 -6.88 -0.53
CA ALA A 34 -7.69 -6.55 0.00
C ALA A 34 -6.79 -6.04 -1.14
N VAL A 35 -6.34 -4.78 -1.06
CA VAL A 35 -5.46 -4.20 -2.08
C VAL A 35 -4.01 -4.51 -1.72
N VAL A 36 -3.41 -5.45 -2.45
CA VAL A 36 -2.08 -6.01 -2.16
C VAL A 36 -1.04 -5.71 -3.25
N LYS A 37 -1.33 -4.77 -4.14
CA LYS A 37 -0.40 -4.28 -5.17
C LYS A 37 0.90 -3.73 -4.57
N ALA A 38 1.94 -3.60 -5.39
CA ALA A 38 3.26 -3.12 -5.01
C ALA A 38 3.80 -3.90 -3.79
N ASP A 39 3.79 -5.24 -3.93
CA ASP A 39 4.23 -6.17 -2.90
C ASP A 39 3.54 -5.92 -1.54
N ALA A 40 2.20 -5.73 -1.58
CA ALA A 40 1.37 -5.37 -0.43
C ALA A 40 1.89 -4.09 0.28
N TYR A 41 2.09 -3.02 -0.50
CA TYR A 41 2.66 -1.76 0.02
C TYR A 41 3.99 -1.99 0.76
N GLY A 42 4.82 -2.89 0.23
CA GLY A 42 6.11 -3.25 0.81
C GLY A 42 6.07 -4.25 1.97
N HIS A 43 4.89 -4.78 2.34
CA HIS A 43 4.72 -5.71 3.47
C HIS A 43 4.92 -7.19 3.08
N GLY A 44 4.99 -7.51 1.76
CA GLY A 44 5.10 -8.89 1.28
C GLY A 44 3.76 -9.49 0.89
N MET A 45 3.48 -9.46 -0.42
CA MET A 45 2.16 -9.68 -0.99
C MET A 45 1.53 -11.02 -0.61
N VAL A 46 2.27 -12.10 -0.72
CA VAL A 46 1.76 -13.46 -0.47
C VAL A 46 1.33 -13.65 0.98
N LYS A 47 2.19 -13.29 1.94
CA LYS A 47 1.90 -13.43 3.38
C LYS A 47 0.73 -12.54 3.81
N VAL A 48 0.70 -11.31 3.32
CA VAL A 48 -0.41 -10.38 3.58
C VAL A 48 -1.71 -10.90 2.96
N ALA A 49 -1.69 -11.44 1.74
CA ALA A 49 -2.89 -11.98 1.09
C ALA A 49 -3.48 -13.14 1.89
N ARG A 50 -2.66 -14.08 2.38
CA ARG A 50 -3.11 -15.17 3.25
C ARG A 50 -3.71 -14.64 4.56
N ALA A 51 -3.03 -13.71 5.23
CA ALA A 51 -3.55 -13.09 6.46
C ALA A 51 -4.89 -12.36 6.22
N ALA A 52 -5.04 -11.66 5.10
CA ALA A 52 -6.28 -10.97 4.74
C ALA A 52 -7.43 -11.96 4.45
N LEU A 53 -7.17 -13.10 3.78
CA LEU A 53 -8.16 -14.17 3.59
C LEU A 53 -8.66 -14.73 4.91
N GLN A 54 -7.75 -15.06 5.84
CA GLN A 54 -8.09 -15.56 7.18
C GLN A 54 -8.93 -14.55 7.97
N ALA A 55 -8.81 -13.26 7.65
CA ALA A 55 -9.56 -12.18 8.27
C ALA A 55 -10.89 -11.84 7.56
N GLY A 56 -11.20 -12.52 6.44
CA GLY A 56 -12.48 -12.40 5.72
C GLY A 56 -12.45 -11.45 4.53
N ALA A 57 -11.28 -11.13 3.97
CA ALA A 57 -11.21 -10.60 2.63
C ALA A 57 -11.67 -11.66 1.61
N THR A 58 -12.47 -11.25 0.63
CA THR A 58 -13.06 -12.17 -0.36
C THR A 58 -12.52 -11.92 -1.76
N TYR A 59 -11.77 -10.85 -1.95
CA TYR A 59 -11.26 -10.40 -3.24
C TYR A 59 -9.87 -9.79 -3.06
N PHE A 60 -9.05 -9.79 -4.12
CA PHE A 60 -7.75 -9.10 -4.14
C PHE A 60 -7.69 -8.06 -5.24
N GLY A 61 -6.95 -6.97 -4.99
CA GLY A 61 -6.64 -5.95 -5.97
C GLY A 61 -5.14 -5.80 -6.16
N VAL A 62 -4.69 -5.97 -7.41
CA VAL A 62 -3.29 -5.84 -7.83
C VAL A 62 -3.15 -4.81 -8.94
N ALA A 63 -1.93 -4.34 -9.23
CA ALA A 63 -1.70 -3.35 -10.28
C ALA A 63 -1.45 -3.99 -11.64
N THR A 64 -0.77 -5.14 -11.68
CA THR A 64 -0.27 -5.79 -12.88
C THR A 64 -0.64 -7.28 -12.94
N PRO A 65 -0.61 -7.91 -14.13
CA PRO A 65 -0.77 -9.35 -14.25
C PRO A 65 0.27 -10.13 -13.45
N ASP A 66 1.54 -9.70 -13.45
CA ASP A 66 2.63 -10.39 -12.75
C ASP A 66 2.36 -10.56 -11.25
N GLU A 67 1.81 -9.53 -10.61
CA GLU A 67 1.38 -9.60 -9.20
C GLU A 67 0.24 -10.62 -9.02
N GLY A 68 -0.73 -10.64 -9.95
CA GLY A 68 -1.81 -11.62 -9.96
C GLY A 68 -1.33 -13.05 -10.16
N ILE A 69 -0.39 -13.27 -11.08
CA ILE A 69 0.24 -14.56 -11.35
C ILE A 69 0.95 -15.06 -10.10
N GLN A 70 1.75 -14.23 -9.45
CA GLN A 70 2.44 -14.59 -8.21
C GLN A 70 1.47 -15.08 -7.13
N LEU A 71 0.32 -14.42 -6.95
CA LEU A 71 -0.71 -14.88 -6.02
C LEU A 71 -1.32 -16.22 -6.43
N ARG A 72 -1.55 -16.46 -7.72
CA ARG A 72 -2.06 -17.73 -8.24
C ARG A 72 -1.08 -18.86 -8.03
N GLU A 73 0.19 -18.66 -8.34
CA GLU A 73 1.27 -19.63 -8.14
C GLU A 73 1.44 -20.01 -6.66
N ASP A 74 1.17 -19.08 -5.76
CA ASP A 74 1.16 -19.32 -4.32
C ASP A 74 -0.17 -19.95 -3.79
N GLY A 75 -1.08 -20.30 -4.69
CA GLY A 75 -2.30 -21.06 -4.38
C GLY A 75 -3.51 -20.22 -3.99
N ILE A 76 -3.47 -18.90 -4.08
CA ILE A 76 -4.63 -18.03 -3.81
C ILE A 76 -5.72 -18.29 -4.86
N LYS A 77 -6.90 -18.75 -4.41
CA LYS A 77 -8.07 -19.07 -5.27
C LYS A 77 -9.09 -17.93 -5.37
N ALA A 78 -9.12 -17.04 -4.39
CA ALA A 78 -10.05 -15.90 -4.40
C ALA A 78 -9.91 -15.06 -5.68
N PRO A 79 -10.97 -14.38 -6.14
CA PRO A 79 -10.90 -13.50 -7.31
C PRO A 79 -9.83 -12.41 -7.14
N ILE A 80 -9.11 -12.09 -8.23
CA ILE A 80 -8.05 -11.08 -8.26
C ILE A 80 -8.36 -10.10 -9.37
N LEU A 81 -8.54 -8.82 -9.03
CA LEU A 81 -8.74 -7.73 -10.00
C LEU A 81 -7.42 -7.04 -10.31
N ILE A 82 -7.06 -6.97 -11.57
CA ILE A 82 -5.97 -6.13 -12.08
C ILE A 82 -6.51 -4.72 -12.29
N PHE A 83 -6.02 -3.73 -11.53
CA PHE A 83 -6.48 -2.34 -11.65
C PHE A 83 -5.97 -1.63 -12.91
N GLY A 84 -4.84 -2.08 -13.45
CA GLY A 84 -4.24 -1.53 -14.66
C GLY A 84 -5.05 -1.89 -15.92
N ALA A 85 -5.07 -0.99 -16.90
CA ALA A 85 -5.52 -1.32 -18.23
C ALA A 85 -4.40 -2.09 -18.95
N LEU A 86 -4.73 -3.25 -19.52
CA LEU A 86 -3.77 -4.08 -20.26
C LEU A 86 -3.71 -3.68 -21.74
N GLY A 87 -2.54 -3.90 -22.34
CA GLY A 87 -2.39 -4.07 -23.78
C GLY A 87 -2.80 -5.50 -24.22
N LYS A 88 -2.71 -5.77 -25.51
CA LYS A 88 -3.07 -7.07 -26.09
C LYS A 88 -2.27 -8.23 -25.42
N ASP A 89 -0.99 -8.03 -25.17
CA ASP A 89 -0.10 -9.06 -24.60
C ASP A 89 -0.50 -9.49 -23.19
N GLY A 90 -1.22 -8.63 -22.44
CA GLY A 90 -1.71 -8.97 -21.11
C GLY A 90 -2.98 -9.83 -21.09
N ALA A 91 -3.69 -9.93 -22.21
CA ALA A 91 -4.95 -10.67 -22.27
C ALA A 91 -4.72 -12.19 -22.10
N GLU A 92 -3.63 -12.72 -22.66
CA GLU A 92 -3.24 -14.13 -22.50
C GLU A 92 -3.10 -14.51 -21.04
N ALA A 93 -2.33 -13.73 -20.29
CA ALA A 93 -2.10 -13.96 -18.86
C ALA A 93 -3.40 -13.83 -18.04
N ALA A 94 -4.24 -12.83 -18.34
CA ALA A 94 -5.50 -12.63 -17.63
C ALA A 94 -6.43 -13.85 -17.77
N VAL A 95 -6.54 -14.43 -18.98
CA VAL A 95 -7.35 -15.62 -19.23
C VAL A 95 -6.71 -16.87 -18.63
N ARG A 96 -5.42 -17.07 -18.84
CA ARG A 96 -4.68 -18.27 -18.40
C ARG A 96 -4.75 -18.45 -16.88
N TYR A 97 -4.54 -17.37 -16.14
CA TYR A 97 -4.48 -17.38 -14.67
C TYR A 97 -5.81 -16.97 -14.02
N GLU A 98 -6.89 -16.83 -14.81
CA GLU A 98 -8.22 -16.49 -14.32
C GLU A 98 -8.23 -15.20 -13.47
N LEU A 99 -7.53 -14.17 -13.98
CA LEU A 99 -7.47 -12.85 -13.36
C LEU A 99 -8.61 -11.98 -13.91
N THR A 100 -9.34 -11.31 -13.03
CA THR A 100 -10.36 -10.35 -13.42
C THR A 100 -9.69 -9.09 -13.98
N GLN A 101 -10.03 -8.72 -15.22
CA GLN A 101 -9.38 -7.61 -15.91
C GLN A 101 -10.21 -6.32 -15.83
N THR A 102 -9.55 -5.20 -15.54
CA THR A 102 -10.12 -3.86 -15.73
C THR A 102 -10.25 -3.55 -17.22
N VAL A 103 -11.45 -3.16 -17.66
CA VAL A 103 -11.71 -2.76 -19.04
C VAL A 103 -12.28 -1.35 -19.12
N CYS A 104 -11.86 -0.59 -20.13
CA CYS A 104 -12.32 0.78 -20.39
C CYS A 104 -12.38 1.11 -21.89
N ARG A 105 -12.15 0.14 -22.78
CA ARG A 105 -12.21 0.27 -24.23
C ARG A 105 -12.71 -1.05 -24.84
N ALA A 106 -13.44 -0.96 -25.96
CA ALA A 106 -14.04 -2.12 -26.63
C ALA A 106 -12.99 -3.12 -27.12
N GLU A 107 -11.84 -2.64 -27.62
CA GLU A 107 -10.77 -3.49 -28.11
C GLU A 107 -10.21 -4.45 -27.05
N MET A 108 -10.24 -4.06 -25.76
CA MET A 108 -9.82 -4.94 -24.67
C MET A 108 -10.73 -6.16 -24.52
N ILE A 109 -12.03 -6.02 -24.82
CA ILE A 109 -12.97 -7.13 -24.82
C ILE A 109 -12.64 -8.10 -25.98
N GLU A 110 -12.29 -7.57 -27.15
CA GLU A 110 -11.93 -8.38 -28.32
C GLU A 110 -10.65 -9.17 -28.08
N TRP A 111 -9.61 -8.56 -27.49
CA TRP A 111 -8.36 -9.24 -27.14
C TRP A 111 -8.59 -10.37 -26.12
N LEU A 112 -9.38 -10.13 -25.10
CA LEU A 112 -9.74 -11.16 -24.12
C LEU A 112 -10.57 -12.28 -24.77
N TYR A 113 -11.47 -11.96 -25.69
CA TYR A 113 -12.27 -12.96 -26.40
C TYR A 113 -11.41 -13.84 -27.32
N GLU A 114 -10.44 -13.27 -28.03
CA GLU A 114 -9.48 -14.05 -28.81
C GLU A 114 -8.80 -15.10 -27.91
N GLU A 115 -8.32 -14.69 -26.73
CA GLU A 115 -7.67 -15.57 -25.77
C GLU A 115 -8.62 -16.60 -25.14
N CYS A 116 -9.86 -16.23 -24.86
CA CYS A 116 -10.88 -17.17 -24.40
C CYS A 116 -11.08 -18.31 -25.40
N ARG A 117 -11.10 -18.00 -26.70
CA ARG A 117 -11.23 -19.01 -27.76
C ARG A 117 -9.99 -19.90 -27.89
N LEU A 118 -8.81 -19.33 -27.77
CA LEU A 118 -7.53 -20.06 -27.86
C LEU A 118 -7.34 -21.02 -26.69
N GLN A 119 -7.72 -20.59 -25.50
CA GLN A 119 -7.47 -21.34 -24.26
C GLN A 119 -8.67 -22.19 -23.81
N GLY A 120 -9.84 -22.04 -24.44
CA GLY A 120 -11.07 -22.74 -24.03
C GLY A 120 -11.58 -22.31 -22.64
N LYS A 121 -11.33 -21.05 -22.23
CA LYS A 121 -11.68 -20.49 -20.94
C LYS A 121 -12.57 -19.27 -21.06
N GLU A 122 -13.18 -18.84 -19.95
CA GLU A 122 -13.88 -17.56 -19.84
C GLU A 122 -12.94 -16.50 -19.27
N ALA A 123 -13.19 -15.23 -19.62
CA ALA A 123 -12.55 -14.06 -19.00
C ALA A 123 -13.58 -13.30 -18.16
N PHE A 124 -13.15 -12.80 -17.00
CA PHE A 124 -13.95 -11.96 -16.11
C PHE A 124 -13.44 -10.52 -16.16
N VAL A 125 -14.36 -9.57 -16.28
CA VAL A 125 -13.97 -8.16 -16.39
C VAL A 125 -14.78 -7.27 -15.47
N HIS A 126 -14.11 -6.20 -14.97
CA HIS A 126 -14.74 -5.07 -14.32
C HIS A 126 -14.64 -3.82 -15.19
N LEU A 127 -15.78 -3.17 -15.44
CA LEU A 127 -15.81 -1.89 -16.14
C LEU A 127 -15.24 -0.78 -15.24
N LYS A 128 -14.22 -0.07 -15.72
CA LYS A 128 -13.70 1.11 -15.03
C LYS A 128 -14.42 2.36 -15.51
N VAL A 129 -14.97 3.11 -14.55
CA VAL A 129 -15.54 4.44 -14.76
C VAL A 129 -14.55 5.49 -14.26
N ASP A 130 -14.20 6.45 -15.11
CA ASP A 130 -13.48 7.67 -14.70
C ASP A 130 -14.49 8.76 -14.35
N SER A 131 -14.86 8.80 -13.10
CA SER A 131 -15.78 9.81 -12.59
C SER A 131 -15.11 11.14 -12.20
N GLY A 132 -13.80 11.28 -12.46
CA GLY A 132 -13.07 12.52 -12.16
C GLY A 132 -11.64 12.32 -11.65
N MET A 133 -11.14 11.06 -11.61
CA MET A 133 -9.72 10.80 -11.31
C MET A 133 -8.79 11.24 -12.45
N GLY A 134 -9.28 11.25 -13.70
CA GLY A 134 -8.52 11.69 -14.87
C GLY A 134 -7.40 10.72 -15.30
N ARG A 135 -7.55 9.40 -15.00
CA ARG A 135 -6.48 8.42 -15.23
C ARG A 135 -6.85 7.39 -16.30
N ILE A 136 -7.83 6.56 -16.04
CA ILE A 136 -8.39 5.56 -16.96
C ILE A 136 -9.87 5.35 -16.67
N GLY A 137 -10.66 4.98 -17.67
CA GLY A 137 -12.08 4.65 -17.50
C GLY A 137 -12.96 5.30 -18.56
N VAL A 138 -14.17 4.78 -18.70
CA VAL A 138 -15.26 5.41 -19.46
C VAL A 138 -15.78 6.61 -18.69
N ARG A 139 -16.12 7.68 -19.41
CA ARG A 139 -16.55 8.97 -18.82
C ARG A 139 -18.01 9.27 -19.08
N THR A 140 -18.62 8.60 -20.06
CA THR A 140 -20.00 8.82 -20.45
C THR A 140 -20.80 7.53 -20.53
N VAL A 141 -22.12 7.66 -20.56
CA VAL A 141 -23.04 6.53 -20.74
C VAL A 141 -22.83 5.87 -22.11
N GLU A 142 -22.54 6.67 -23.15
CA GLU A 142 -22.30 6.19 -24.52
C GLU A 142 -21.05 5.33 -24.59
N GLU A 143 -19.96 5.75 -23.93
CA GLU A 143 -18.74 4.95 -23.84
C GLU A 143 -18.96 3.63 -23.10
N ALA A 144 -19.70 3.66 -21.99
CA ALA A 144 -20.08 2.44 -21.26
C ALA A 144 -20.97 1.53 -22.12
N GLN A 145 -21.92 2.10 -22.89
CA GLN A 145 -22.76 1.35 -23.81
C GLN A 145 -21.95 0.68 -24.94
N SER A 146 -20.87 1.34 -25.40
CA SER A 146 -19.94 0.74 -26.38
C SER A 146 -19.30 -0.54 -25.84
N ILE A 147 -18.84 -0.53 -24.57
CA ILE A 147 -18.31 -1.72 -23.90
C ILE A 147 -19.37 -2.82 -23.79
N LEU A 148 -20.60 -2.50 -23.39
CA LEU A 148 -21.70 -3.46 -23.31
C LEU A 148 -22.01 -4.07 -24.68
N ASN A 149 -21.95 -3.28 -25.75
CA ASN A 149 -22.15 -3.77 -27.12
C ASN A 149 -21.01 -4.70 -27.58
N ALA A 150 -19.77 -4.44 -27.20
CA ALA A 150 -18.64 -5.35 -27.44
C ALA A 150 -18.81 -6.68 -26.72
N LEU A 151 -19.21 -6.64 -25.43
CA LEU A 151 -19.47 -7.82 -24.62
C LEU A 151 -20.55 -8.73 -25.22
N LYS A 152 -21.63 -8.17 -25.82
CA LYS A 152 -22.66 -8.95 -26.52
C LYS A 152 -22.11 -9.76 -27.69
N LYS A 153 -21.05 -9.29 -28.34
CA LYS A 153 -20.39 -9.95 -29.47
C LYS A 153 -19.32 -10.97 -29.01
N CYS A 154 -18.92 -10.93 -27.75
CA CYS A 154 -17.82 -11.70 -27.18
C CYS A 154 -18.31 -12.55 -25.98
N PRO A 155 -19.10 -13.63 -26.22
CA PRO A 155 -19.81 -14.37 -25.16
C PRO A 155 -18.90 -15.05 -24.12
N GLY A 156 -17.61 -15.24 -24.43
CA GLY A 156 -16.62 -15.78 -23.49
C GLY A 156 -16.11 -14.75 -22.46
N VAL A 157 -16.43 -13.46 -22.63
CA VAL A 157 -16.04 -12.39 -21.71
C VAL A 157 -17.22 -11.98 -20.86
N LYS A 158 -17.10 -12.09 -19.54
CA LYS A 158 -18.19 -11.86 -18.58
C LYS A 158 -17.95 -10.57 -17.78
N LEU A 159 -18.87 -9.64 -17.85
CA LEU A 159 -18.89 -8.47 -16.98
C LEU A 159 -19.36 -8.89 -15.58
N THR A 160 -18.47 -8.85 -14.60
CA THR A 160 -18.75 -9.25 -13.22
C THR A 160 -18.72 -8.09 -12.23
N GLY A 161 -18.24 -6.92 -12.65
CA GLY A 161 -18.24 -5.73 -11.81
C GLY A 161 -18.04 -4.42 -12.56
N ALA A 162 -18.24 -3.33 -11.83
CA ALA A 162 -17.92 -1.97 -12.26
C ALA A 162 -17.39 -1.15 -11.10
N PHE A 163 -16.44 -0.26 -11.39
CA PHE A 163 -15.84 0.54 -10.33
C PHE A 163 -15.34 1.91 -10.78
N THR A 164 -15.25 2.80 -9.80
CA THR A 164 -14.56 4.08 -9.95
C THR A 164 -13.43 4.22 -8.92
N HIS A 165 -12.78 5.37 -8.89
CA HIS A 165 -11.77 5.70 -7.88
C HIS A 165 -11.86 7.17 -7.53
N PHE A 166 -12.01 7.47 -6.24
CA PHE A 166 -12.06 8.83 -5.76
C PHE A 166 -10.68 9.46 -5.75
N ALA A 167 -10.60 10.69 -6.26
CA ALA A 167 -9.35 11.44 -6.36
C ALA A 167 -8.97 12.15 -5.05
N ASP A 168 -9.98 12.51 -4.24
CA ASP A 168 -9.83 13.41 -3.09
C ASP A 168 -10.75 13.04 -1.92
N ALA A 169 -10.91 11.72 -1.66
CA ALA A 169 -11.76 11.27 -0.55
C ALA A 169 -11.13 11.51 0.84
N ASP A 170 -9.83 11.75 0.91
CA ASP A 170 -9.06 12.15 2.09
C ASP A 170 -8.94 13.68 2.26
N GLY A 171 -9.27 14.45 1.21
CA GLY A 171 -9.26 15.90 1.23
C GLY A 171 -10.40 16.53 2.03
N GLU A 172 -10.36 17.86 2.15
CA GLU A 172 -11.36 18.62 2.91
C GLU A 172 -12.65 18.88 2.12
N MET A 173 -12.60 18.80 0.78
CA MET A 173 -13.71 19.16 -0.10
C MET A 173 -14.59 17.96 -0.46
N GLU A 174 -15.54 17.62 0.42
CA GLU A 174 -16.50 16.54 0.21
C GLU A 174 -17.29 16.63 -1.11
N ALA A 175 -17.62 17.84 -1.54
CA ALA A 175 -18.42 18.10 -2.73
C ALA A 175 -17.87 17.43 -4.00
N PHE A 176 -16.53 17.35 -4.14
CA PHE A 176 -15.93 16.70 -5.31
C PHE A 176 -16.10 15.18 -5.25
N THR A 177 -15.93 14.56 -4.09
CA THR A 177 -16.14 13.13 -3.88
C THR A 177 -17.61 12.74 -4.15
N LEU A 178 -18.57 13.55 -3.68
CA LEU A 178 -20.01 13.34 -3.95
C LEU A 178 -20.35 13.53 -5.44
N LYS A 179 -19.72 14.48 -6.12
CA LYS A 179 -19.85 14.64 -7.57
C LYS A 179 -19.35 13.39 -8.32
N GLN A 180 -18.18 12.86 -7.92
CA GLN A 180 -17.65 11.62 -8.50
C GLN A 180 -18.59 10.44 -8.26
N LEU A 181 -19.16 10.32 -7.06
CA LEU A 181 -20.14 9.29 -6.71
C LEU A 181 -21.34 9.37 -7.65
N LYS A 182 -21.92 10.56 -7.81
CA LYS A 182 -23.07 10.78 -8.69
C LYS A 182 -22.82 10.37 -10.13
N ILE A 183 -21.66 10.71 -10.69
CA ILE A 183 -21.26 10.30 -12.05
C ILE A 183 -21.17 8.76 -12.14
N PHE A 184 -20.58 8.10 -11.14
CA PHE A 184 -20.49 6.64 -11.10
C PHE A 184 -21.89 5.99 -11.03
N GLU A 185 -22.79 6.52 -10.22
CA GLU A 185 -24.19 6.04 -10.12
C GLU A 185 -24.92 6.19 -11.44
N ASP A 186 -24.82 7.35 -12.10
CA ASP A 186 -25.51 7.63 -13.37
C ASP A 186 -25.06 6.67 -14.48
N ILE A 187 -23.75 6.42 -14.62
CA ILE A 187 -23.24 5.43 -15.57
C ILE A 187 -23.65 4.00 -15.15
N SER A 188 -23.67 3.71 -13.85
CA SER A 188 -24.02 2.38 -13.35
C SER A 188 -25.47 1.98 -13.59
N ARG A 189 -26.38 2.93 -13.90
CA ARG A 189 -27.79 2.64 -14.19
C ARG A 189 -28.03 1.79 -15.42
N ILE A 190 -27.14 1.87 -16.42
CA ILE A 190 -27.25 1.07 -17.64
C ILE A 190 -26.61 -0.32 -17.51
N LEU A 191 -25.90 -0.59 -16.41
CA LEU A 191 -25.21 -1.84 -16.19
C LEU A 191 -26.14 -2.90 -15.59
N PRO A 192 -25.90 -4.21 -15.83
CA PRO A 192 -26.69 -5.28 -15.23
C PRO A 192 -26.77 -5.15 -13.70
N GLY A 193 -27.94 -5.47 -13.12
CA GLY A 193 -28.16 -5.41 -11.67
C GLY A 193 -27.36 -6.44 -10.88
N SER A 194 -26.93 -7.51 -11.52
CA SER A 194 -26.25 -8.66 -10.90
C SER A 194 -24.74 -8.51 -10.75
N ILE A 195 -24.11 -7.42 -11.23
CA ILE A 195 -22.68 -7.21 -11.14
C ILE A 195 -22.27 -6.47 -9.86
N LEU A 196 -21.06 -6.73 -9.38
CA LEU A 196 -20.50 -6.03 -8.22
C LEU A 196 -20.20 -4.57 -8.53
N ARG A 197 -20.65 -3.66 -7.67
CA ARG A 197 -20.29 -2.23 -7.74
C ARG A 197 -19.34 -1.89 -6.60
N HIS A 198 -18.26 -1.16 -6.90
CA HIS A 198 -17.33 -0.75 -5.87
C HIS A 198 -16.67 0.61 -6.18
N ALA A 199 -16.70 1.52 -5.21
CA ALA A 199 -16.15 2.87 -5.37
C ALA A 199 -15.11 3.20 -4.29
N ALA A 200 -15.35 2.81 -3.03
CA ALA A 200 -14.59 3.22 -1.88
C ALA A 200 -13.15 2.70 -1.89
N ASN A 201 -12.16 3.61 -1.86
CA ASN A 201 -10.77 3.37 -1.45
C ASN A 201 -10.66 3.43 0.09
N SER A 202 -9.46 3.40 0.67
CA SER A 202 -9.26 3.46 2.13
C SER A 202 -9.95 4.68 2.78
N ALA A 203 -9.79 5.87 2.21
CA ALA A 203 -10.40 7.09 2.74
C ALA A 203 -11.92 7.04 2.69
N ALA A 204 -12.46 6.70 1.52
CA ALA A 204 -13.91 6.61 1.34
C ALA A 204 -14.53 5.47 2.17
N THR A 205 -13.81 4.36 2.38
CA THR A 205 -14.25 3.29 3.28
C THR A 205 -14.47 3.79 4.71
N LEU A 206 -13.59 4.67 5.18
CA LEU A 206 -13.63 5.19 6.55
C LEU A 206 -14.58 6.38 6.73
N ARG A 207 -14.84 7.14 5.66
CA ARG A 207 -15.48 8.46 5.74
C ARG A 207 -16.85 8.55 5.08
N TYR A 208 -17.12 7.72 4.03
CA TYR A 208 -18.31 7.83 3.19
C TYR A 208 -19.06 6.50 3.06
N PRO A 209 -19.89 6.08 4.05
CA PRO A 209 -20.61 4.81 4.00
C PRO A 209 -21.47 4.63 2.73
N GLN A 210 -22.02 5.72 2.17
CA GLN A 210 -22.80 5.69 0.93
C GLN A 210 -21.99 5.25 -0.32
N THR A 211 -20.66 5.15 -0.22
CA THR A 211 -19.78 4.73 -1.33
C THR A 211 -19.39 3.25 -1.27
N HIS A 212 -19.81 2.51 -0.25
CA HIS A 212 -19.40 1.13 -0.06
C HIS A 212 -19.94 0.21 -1.15
N PHE A 213 -21.18 0.39 -1.60
CA PHE A 213 -21.87 -0.49 -2.55
C PHE A 213 -21.73 -1.97 -2.14
N ASP A 214 -21.39 -2.86 -3.09
CA ASP A 214 -21.24 -4.29 -2.83
C ASP A 214 -19.87 -4.66 -2.27
N MET A 215 -18.86 -3.78 -2.46
CA MET A 215 -17.47 -4.09 -2.07
C MET A 215 -16.64 -2.83 -1.86
N VAL A 216 -15.78 -2.84 -0.85
CA VAL A 216 -14.77 -1.79 -0.59
C VAL A 216 -13.36 -2.27 -0.91
N ARG A 217 -12.45 -1.33 -1.16
CA ARG A 217 -11.07 -1.60 -1.55
C ARG A 217 -10.08 -0.92 -0.61
N PRO A 218 -9.99 -1.35 0.66
CA PRO A 218 -8.98 -0.81 1.55
C PRO A 218 -7.59 -1.22 1.06
N GLY A 219 -6.72 -0.21 0.93
CA GLY A 219 -5.29 -0.37 0.71
C GLY A 219 -4.57 0.03 1.99
N ILE A 220 -4.11 1.28 2.05
CA ILE A 220 -3.25 1.76 3.13
C ILE A 220 -3.89 1.64 4.54
N ALA A 221 -5.20 1.71 4.66
CA ALA A 221 -5.89 1.50 5.94
C ALA A 221 -5.72 0.06 6.47
N MET A 222 -5.65 -0.93 5.58
CA MET A 222 -5.42 -2.34 5.94
C MET A 222 -4.03 -2.53 6.58
N TYR A 223 -3.06 -1.67 6.24
CA TYR A 223 -1.70 -1.67 6.81
C TYR A 223 -1.58 -0.84 8.08
N GLY A 224 -2.69 -0.33 8.61
CA GLY A 224 -2.72 0.45 9.84
C GLY A 224 -2.32 1.92 9.69
N CYS A 225 -2.38 2.45 8.47
CA CYS A 225 -2.08 3.84 8.15
C CYS A 225 -3.34 4.50 7.55
N PRO A 226 -4.35 4.86 8.37
CA PRO A 226 -5.58 5.46 7.86
C PRO A 226 -5.29 6.84 7.25
N PRO A 227 -5.74 7.11 6.00
CA PRO A 227 -5.48 8.39 5.35
C PRO A 227 -6.36 9.54 5.87
N VAL A 228 -7.28 9.22 6.77
CA VAL A 228 -8.19 10.18 7.42
C VAL A 228 -8.28 9.88 8.91
N LYS A 229 -8.62 10.87 9.72
CA LYS A 229 -8.89 10.65 11.16
C LYS A 229 -10.03 9.65 11.33
N THR A 230 -9.81 8.65 12.16
CA THR A 230 -10.79 7.60 12.45
C THR A 230 -10.70 7.16 13.91
N VAL A 231 -11.82 6.70 14.46
CA VAL A 231 -11.87 6.04 15.76
C VAL A 231 -11.65 4.53 15.66
N MET A 232 -11.55 4.01 14.44
CA MET A 232 -11.32 2.60 14.19
C MET A 232 -9.91 2.21 14.70
N PRO A 233 -9.77 1.14 15.48
CA PRO A 233 -8.49 0.73 16.08
C PRO A 233 -7.58 0.04 15.07
N LEU A 234 -7.11 0.78 14.06
CA LEU A 234 -6.17 0.28 13.08
C LEU A 234 -4.75 0.33 13.62
N ARG A 235 -4.03 -0.79 13.54
CA ARG A 235 -2.66 -0.93 14.06
C ARG A 235 -1.65 -0.92 12.92
N PRO A 236 -0.56 -0.11 12.98
CA PRO A 236 0.54 -0.20 12.03
C PRO A 236 1.09 -1.62 11.94
N ALA A 237 1.19 -2.15 10.73
CA ALA A 237 1.60 -3.54 10.49
C ALA A 237 3.10 -3.67 10.18
N GLN A 238 3.86 -2.57 10.06
CA GLN A 238 5.29 -2.61 9.73
C GLN A 238 6.10 -1.76 10.69
N ARG A 239 7.23 -2.34 11.14
CA ARG A 239 8.33 -1.64 11.82
C ARG A 239 9.58 -1.74 10.97
N TRP A 240 10.43 -0.70 10.99
CA TRP A 240 11.77 -0.73 10.42
C TRP A 240 12.79 -0.48 11.52
N VAL A 241 13.63 -1.48 11.77
CA VAL A 241 14.56 -1.48 12.90
C VAL A 241 15.99 -1.73 12.44
N THR A 242 16.94 -1.19 13.20
CA THR A 242 18.37 -1.41 13.04
C THR A 242 19.07 -1.38 14.41
N GLU A 243 20.40 -1.27 14.44
CA GLU A 243 21.16 -1.14 15.67
C GLU A 243 22.21 -0.03 15.56
N ILE A 244 22.73 0.41 16.69
CA ILE A 244 23.91 1.29 16.75
C ILE A 244 25.17 0.47 16.49
N VAL A 245 25.99 0.90 15.52
CA VAL A 245 27.27 0.24 15.20
C VAL A 245 28.50 1.00 15.72
N HIS A 246 28.34 2.28 16.07
CA HIS A 246 29.41 3.10 16.60
C HIS A 246 28.88 4.25 17.45
N VAL A 247 29.61 4.59 18.52
CA VAL A 247 29.33 5.78 19.36
C VAL A 247 30.63 6.54 19.59
N LYS A 248 30.60 7.85 19.41
CA LYS A 248 31.73 8.74 19.66
C LYS A 248 31.27 10.04 20.32
N LYS A 249 32.23 10.74 20.95
CA LYS A 249 32.08 12.13 21.35
C LYS A 249 32.60 13.03 20.25
N ILE A 250 31.99 14.18 20.07
CA ILE A 250 32.45 15.28 19.24
C ILE A 250 32.44 16.57 20.06
N GLU A 251 33.44 17.44 19.80
CA GLU A 251 33.57 18.71 20.50
C GLU A 251 32.81 19.84 19.81
N SER A 252 32.68 20.98 20.49
CA SER A 252 32.11 22.18 19.88
C SER A 252 32.97 22.60 18.66
N GLY A 253 32.29 22.88 17.53
CA GLY A 253 32.94 23.19 16.26
C GLY A 253 33.17 22.00 15.34
N ASP A 254 33.05 20.76 15.83
CA ASP A 254 33.14 19.56 14.98
C ASP A 254 31.97 19.48 14.03
N THR A 255 32.23 18.94 12.84
CA THR A 255 31.19 18.81 11.78
C THR A 255 30.83 17.35 11.52
N VAL A 256 29.59 17.11 11.05
CA VAL A 256 29.08 15.77 10.77
C VAL A 256 28.66 15.64 9.31
N SER A 257 29.10 14.54 8.68
CA SER A 257 28.66 14.06 7.36
C SER A 257 29.08 14.94 6.17
N TYR A 258 28.65 14.54 4.97
CA TYR A 258 28.97 15.19 3.70
C TYR A 258 28.50 16.64 3.64
N GLY A 259 29.38 17.50 3.13
CA GLY A 259 29.09 18.93 2.99
C GLY A 259 29.09 19.68 4.32
N ARG A 260 29.43 19.00 5.43
CA ARG A 260 29.55 19.61 6.75
C ARG A 260 28.33 20.46 7.13
N THR A 261 27.12 19.93 6.85
CA THR A 261 25.85 20.66 7.01
C THR A 261 25.35 20.71 8.45
N PHE A 262 26.03 20.03 9.36
CA PHE A 262 25.83 20.11 10.80
C PHE A 262 27.20 20.46 11.47
N THR A 263 27.14 21.41 12.39
CA THR A 263 28.31 21.78 13.25
C THR A 263 27.85 21.74 14.69
N SER A 264 28.56 21.01 15.54
CA SER A 264 28.24 20.91 16.96
C SER A 264 28.46 22.25 17.65
N GLN A 265 27.55 22.64 18.54
CA GLN A 265 27.66 23.86 19.37
C GLN A 265 28.21 23.57 20.77
N HIS A 266 28.29 22.30 21.16
CA HIS A 266 28.77 21.84 22.47
C HIS A 266 29.28 20.40 22.36
N LEU A 267 29.80 19.85 23.45
CA LEU A 267 30.16 18.44 23.54
C LEU A 267 28.96 17.56 23.32
N MET A 268 28.98 16.67 22.33
CA MET A 268 27.87 15.77 21.98
C MET A 268 28.32 14.31 21.93
N ARG A 269 27.36 13.40 22.18
CA ARG A 269 27.50 11.97 21.84
C ARG A 269 26.76 11.69 20.53
N VAL A 270 27.49 11.14 19.57
CA VAL A 270 26.95 10.83 18.24
C VAL A 270 26.98 9.32 18.01
N ALA A 271 25.85 8.72 17.69
CA ALA A 271 25.77 7.34 17.26
C ALA A 271 25.71 7.25 15.73
N THR A 272 26.29 6.19 15.18
CA THR A 272 26.19 5.82 13.78
C THR A 272 25.35 4.56 13.66
N ILE A 273 24.36 4.58 12.76
CA ILE A 273 23.51 3.44 12.40
C ILE A 273 23.82 3.00 10.96
N PRO A 274 23.79 1.68 10.65
CA PRO A 274 24.18 1.13 9.34
C PRO A 274 23.00 1.17 8.36
N VAL A 275 22.35 2.33 8.21
CA VAL A 275 21.21 2.57 7.32
C VAL A 275 21.40 3.90 6.60
N GLY A 276 21.15 3.90 5.30
CA GLY A 276 21.23 5.10 4.48
C GLY A 276 20.31 5.05 3.26
N TYR A 277 20.51 5.97 2.31
CA TYR A 277 19.60 6.05 1.15
C TYR A 277 19.72 4.85 0.19
N GLY A 278 20.80 4.09 0.22
CA GLY A 278 20.94 2.82 -0.49
C GLY A 278 19.99 1.73 0.04
N ASP A 279 19.53 1.87 1.28
CA ASP A 279 18.52 1.02 1.90
C ASP A 279 17.09 1.54 1.69
N GLY A 280 16.93 2.73 1.10
CA GLY A 280 15.66 3.41 0.95
C GLY A 280 15.36 4.44 2.04
N TYR A 281 16.29 4.71 2.96
CA TYR A 281 16.12 5.74 3.98
C TYR A 281 16.36 7.12 3.37
N HIS A 282 15.31 7.89 3.16
CA HIS A 282 15.30 9.08 2.32
C HIS A 282 16.40 10.09 2.70
N ARG A 283 17.20 10.52 1.71
CA ARG A 283 18.23 11.55 1.91
C ARG A 283 17.67 12.89 2.36
N MET A 284 16.41 13.16 2.08
CA MET A 284 15.68 14.36 2.54
C MET A 284 15.49 14.44 4.05
N LEU A 285 15.68 13.33 4.78
CA LEU A 285 15.68 13.29 6.25
C LEU A 285 16.91 13.95 6.88
N SER A 286 17.91 14.31 6.10
CA SER A 286 19.14 15.01 6.54
C SER A 286 18.81 16.26 7.36
N ASN A 287 19.32 16.34 8.60
CA ASN A 287 19.07 17.42 9.58
C ASN A 287 17.56 17.66 9.93
N ARG A 288 16.65 16.78 9.55
CA ARG A 288 15.20 16.94 9.76
C ARG A 288 14.57 15.75 10.46
N GLY A 289 14.95 14.56 10.04
CA GLY A 289 14.39 13.32 10.57
C GLY A 289 14.90 13.01 11.97
N LYS A 290 14.21 12.08 12.61
CA LYS A 290 14.58 11.52 13.91
C LYS A 290 14.43 10.00 13.85
N VAL A 291 15.11 9.32 14.76
CA VAL A 291 14.95 7.88 15.04
C VAL A 291 14.62 7.68 16.50
N LEU A 292 14.18 6.49 16.91
CA LEU A 292 14.01 6.16 18.31
C LEU A 292 15.21 5.32 18.79
N VAL A 293 15.74 5.69 19.94
CA VAL A 293 16.81 4.98 20.68
C VAL A 293 16.42 4.98 22.17
N GLY A 294 16.34 3.81 22.78
CA GLY A 294 15.93 3.71 24.20
C GLY A 294 14.57 4.35 24.48
N GLY A 295 13.65 4.30 23.51
CA GLY A 295 12.35 4.94 23.62
C GLY A 295 12.34 6.47 23.48
N ARG A 296 13.46 7.09 23.10
CA ARG A 296 13.59 8.56 22.95
C ARG A 296 13.89 8.95 21.51
N LEU A 297 13.42 10.11 21.08
CA LEU A 297 13.70 10.68 19.77
C LEU A 297 15.13 11.21 19.67
N ALA A 298 15.92 10.66 18.78
CA ALA A 298 17.30 11.03 18.45
C ALA A 298 17.36 11.73 17.09
N PRO A 299 17.70 13.03 17.00
CA PRO A 299 17.78 13.77 15.75
C PRO A 299 18.89 13.25 14.82
N ILE A 300 18.63 13.28 13.50
CA ILE A 300 19.63 13.01 12.47
C ILE A 300 20.55 14.21 12.34
N LEU A 301 21.87 13.95 12.40
CA LEU A 301 22.92 14.95 12.28
C LEU A 301 23.61 14.91 10.92
N GLY A 302 23.56 16.01 10.21
CA GLY A 302 24.18 16.13 8.89
C GLY A 302 23.38 15.36 7.82
N ARG A 303 24.05 15.01 6.73
CA ARG A 303 23.43 14.33 5.59
C ARG A 303 23.34 12.83 5.84
N VAL A 304 22.20 12.22 5.52
CA VAL A 304 22.06 10.78 5.37
C VAL A 304 22.98 10.32 4.26
N CYS A 305 23.89 9.39 4.55
CA CYS A 305 24.84 8.81 3.59
C CYS A 305 24.20 7.64 2.83
N MET A 306 24.95 7.01 1.92
CA MET A 306 24.44 5.86 1.18
C MET A 306 24.11 4.67 2.09
N ASP A 307 24.99 4.39 3.07
CA ASP A 307 24.94 3.18 3.88
C ASP A 307 24.88 3.46 5.40
N GLN A 308 24.98 4.71 5.82
CA GLN A 308 25.05 5.09 7.23
C GLN A 308 24.35 6.42 7.51
N THR A 309 23.87 6.57 8.74
CA THR A 309 23.26 7.80 9.25
C THR A 309 23.80 8.08 10.65
N MET A 310 24.08 9.33 10.97
CA MET A 310 24.51 9.78 12.29
C MET A 310 23.35 10.43 13.03
N VAL A 311 23.25 10.13 14.32
CA VAL A 311 22.17 10.63 15.18
C VAL A 311 22.72 11.15 16.51
N ASP A 312 22.08 12.17 17.05
CA ASP A 312 22.37 12.72 18.37
C ASP A 312 21.83 11.80 19.46
N VAL A 313 22.72 11.33 20.32
CA VAL A 313 22.37 10.47 21.46
C VAL A 313 22.95 11.05 22.77
N THR A 314 23.18 12.36 22.81
CA THR A 314 23.81 13.05 23.95
C THR A 314 23.05 12.75 25.25
N ASP A 315 21.72 12.86 25.24
CA ASP A 315 20.86 12.66 26.39
C ASP A 315 20.25 11.25 26.50
N ILE A 316 20.82 10.27 25.78
CA ILE A 316 20.32 8.89 25.75
C ILE A 316 21.40 7.93 26.27
N PRO A 317 21.47 7.70 27.59
CA PRO A 317 22.49 6.81 28.19
C PRO A 317 22.47 5.40 27.62
N GLU A 318 21.29 4.89 27.26
CA GLU A 318 21.06 3.56 26.70
C GLU A 318 21.62 3.40 25.29
N ALA A 319 22.05 4.47 24.63
CA ALA A 319 22.63 4.44 23.30
C ALA A 319 24.07 3.89 23.34
N VAL A 320 24.17 2.56 23.30
CA VAL A 320 25.42 1.79 23.23
C VAL A 320 25.48 0.99 21.94
N ILE A 321 26.67 0.50 21.56
CA ILE A 321 26.81 -0.39 20.39
C ILE A 321 25.93 -1.62 20.59
N GLY A 322 25.14 -1.98 19.55
CA GLY A 322 24.17 -3.06 19.57
C GLY A 322 22.77 -2.67 20.08
N ALA A 323 22.60 -1.45 20.63
CA ALA A 323 21.25 -0.98 21.02
C ALA A 323 20.34 -0.84 19.79
N GLU A 324 19.09 -1.30 19.95
CA GLU A 324 18.06 -1.19 18.90
C GLU A 324 17.75 0.28 18.58
N VAL A 325 17.64 0.56 17.29
CA VAL A 325 17.17 1.83 16.74
C VAL A 325 15.93 1.59 15.90
N VAL A 326 14.87 2.33 16.16
CA VAL A 326 13.63 2.27 15.36
C VAL A 326 13.56 3.46 14.43
N LEU A 327 13.52 3.16 13.13
CA LEU A 327 13.41 4.14 12.04
C LEU A 327 11.94 4.44 11.71
N LEU A 328 11.10 3.43 11.86
CA LEU A 328 9.65 3.46 11.66
C LEU A 328 9.00 2.51 12.66
N GLY A 329 7.96 2.94 13.36
CA GLY A 329 7.23 2.17 14.34
C GLY A 329 7.47 2.62 15.78
N ARG A 330 7.16 1.76 16.75
CA ARG A 330 7.11 2.09 18.18
C ARG A 330 8.31 1.55 18.93
N GLN A 331 8.78 2.34 19.91
CA GLN A 331 9.75 1.92 20.92
C GLN A 331 9.39 2.60 22.25
N GLY A 332 9.00 1.82 23.26
CA GLY A 332 8.45 2.33 24.51
C GLY A 332 7.15 3.08 24.27
N GLU A 333 7.05 4.30 24.83
CA GLU A 333 5.87 5.16 24.70
C GLU A 333 5.89 6.01 23.42
N ASN A 334 7.01 6.08 22.73
CA ASN A 334 7.17 6.89 21.53
C ASN A 334 7.02 6.06 20.24
N GLU A 335 6.55 6.74 19.19
CA GLU A 335 6.33 6.16 17.87
C GLU A 335 6.79 7.12 16.78
N ILE A 336 7.32 6.57 15.69
CA ILE A 336 7.52 7.28 14.43
C ILE A 336 6.56 6.65 13.43
N THR A 337 5.51 7.38 13.07
CA THR A 337 4.52 6.92 12.09
C THR A 337 5.01 7.12 10.66
N PRO A 338 4.45 6.40 9.66
CA PRO A 338 4.74 6.66 8.26
C PRO A 338 4.45 8.11 7.84
N ASP A 339 3.40 8.73 8.40
CA ASP A 339 3.03 10.11 8.10
C ASP A 339 4.06 11.10 8.66
N GLN A 340 4.56 10.88 9.89
CA GLN A 340 5.62 11.71 10.46
C GLN A 340 6.92 11.60 9.65
N LEU A 341 7.31 10.37 9.29
CA LEU A 341 8.53 10.16 8.49
C LEU A 341 8.38 10.77 7.10
N GLY A 342 7.19 10.64 6.49
CA GLY A 342 6.83 11.28 5.23
C GLY A 342 6.89 12.80 5.31
N ALA A 343 6.32 13.41 6.35
CA ALA A 343 6.36 14.85 6.56
C ALA A 343 7.82 15.37 6.69
N TRP A 344 8.69 14.66 7.40
CA TRP A 344 10.11 15.03 7.49
C TRP A 344 10.85 14.87 6.16
N ALA A 345 10.48 13.89 5.35
CA ALA A 345 11.08 13.63 4.04
C ALA A 345 10.46 14.47 2.90
N GLY A 346 9.33 15.16 3.14
CA GLY A 346 8.59 15.92 2.14
C GLY A 346 7.81 15.01 1.17
N THR A 347 7.27 13.90 1.66
CA THR A 347 6.50 12.92 0.89
C THR A 347 5.32 12.37 1.70
N ILE A 348 4.68 11.31 1.22
CA ILE A 348 3.49 10.69 1.81
C ILE A 348 3.80 9.31 2.41
N SER A 349 2.97 8.86 3.35
CA SER A 349 3.10 7.55 4.01
C SER A 349 3.20 6.37 3.05
N TYR A 350 2.56 6.44 1.88
CA TYR A 350 2.63 5.41 0.82
C TYR A 350 4.07 5.20 0.33
N GLU A 351 4.80 6.27 0.02
CA GLU A 351 6.19 6.19 -0.42
C GLU A 351 7.11 5.72 0.72
N VAL A 352 6.86 6.14 1.95
CA VAL A 352 7.62 5.70 3.12
C VAL A 352 7.56 4.19 3.29
N LEU A 353 6.37 3.59 3.19
CA LEU A 353 6.19 2.14 3.32
C LEU A 353 6.87 1.35 2.19
N LEU A 354 6.93 1.92 0.99
CA LEU A 354 7.53 1.32 -0.20
C LEU A 354 9.05 1.56 -0.30
N ALA A 355 9.58 2.58 0.39
CA ALA A 355 10.96 3.02 0.26
C ALA A 355 12.03 1.96 0.57
N PRO A 356 11.86 1.06 1.58
CA PRO A 356 12.89 0.08 1.90
C PRO A 356 13.20 -0.84 0.72
N THR A 357 14.48 -0.85 0.30
CA THR A 357 14.95 -1.63 -0.85
C THR A 357 15.12 -3.11 -0.51
N MET A 358 15.52 -3.94 -1.48
CA MET A 358 15.86 -5.35 -1.29
C MET A 358 17.02 -5.58 -0.30
N ARG A 359 17.82 -4.54 0.01
CA ARG A 359 18.86 -4.60 1.04
C ARG A 359 18.33 -4.68 2.46
N VAL A 360 17.01 -4.40 2.65
CA VAL A 360 16.32 -4.47 3.93
C VAL A 360 15.37 -5.67 3.91
N PRO A 361 15.79 -6.83 4.40
CA PRO A 361 14.95 -8.01 4.42
C PRO A 361 13.74 -7.83 5.32
N ARG A 362 12.71 -8.62 5.04
CA ARG A 362 11.50 -8.73 5.87
C ARG A 362 11.58 -9.93 6.78
N SER A 363 11.11 -9.78 8.00
CA SER A 363 10.71 -10.85 8.90
C SER A 363 9.22 -10.69 9.21
N TYR A 364 8.57 -11.79 9.57
CA TYR A 364 7.14 -11.81 9.86
C TYR A 364 6.91 -12.28 11.28
N GLU A 365 6.07 -11.53 12.01
CA GLU A 365 5.54 -11.92 13.32
C GLU A 365 4.12 -12.48 13.16
N HIS A 366 3.75 -13.40 14.05
CA HIS A 366 2.43 -14.06 14.08
C HIS A 366 2.07 -14.73 12.74
N GLU A 367 3.05 -15.37 12.12
CA GLU A 367 2.85 -16.22 10.96
C GLU A 367 2.15 -17.50 11.41
N GLU A 368 0.88 -17.67 11.03
CA GLU A 368 0.18 -18.93 11.20
C GLU A 368 0.57 -19.85 10.03
N TYR A 369 1.22 -20.95 10.34
CA TYR A 369 1.45 -22.00 9.34
C TYR A 369 0.10 -22.69 9.10
N ASP A 370 -0.39 -22.70 7.86
CA ASP A 370 -1.50 -23.57 7.45
C ASP A 370 -1.08 -25.02 7.74
N GLN A 371 -1.74 -25.67 8.70
CA GLN A 371 -1.60 -27.11 8.99
C GLN A 371 -2.34 -27.91 7.93
#